data_4e32005c6cf2fc9ae80fd9fd497db34b
#
_entry.id   4e32005c6cf2fc9ae80fd9fd497db34b
#
_cell.length_a   1.000
_cell.length_b   1.000
_cell.length_c   1.000
_cell.angle_alpha   90.00
_cell.angle_beta   90.00
_cell.angle_gamma   90.00
#
_symmetry.space_group_name_H-M   'P 1'
#
loop_
_entity.id
_entity.type
_entity.pdbx_description
1 polymer ?
#
loop_
_entity_poly.entity_id
_entity_poly.type
_entity_poly.pdbx_seq_one_letter_code
_entity_poly.pdbx_strand_id
1 'polypeptide(L)'
;MNQSKKKECKVSIILPNYNSSETIRETISSILNQTYKNWELIIVDDSSDKTTKSILSKYKKLKKIKIFYLKKNKGAAYCRNLAIKKSKSYYIAFIDSDDLWMKNKLNLQINYMQKNNYFFTYTNYKTFKINNPMKKNILVPSKFSFNSFVKNTSIATSTMIVKRSTASKTKFSNTKICEDYYYKCQLLKKIGNAYCH
;
A
#
# COMPACT_ATOMS: atom_id res chain seq x y z
N MET A 1 15.31 20.20 28.20
CA MET A 1 14.08 19.66 27.54
C MET A 1 14.46 18.41 26.75
N ASN A 2 14.17 17.23 27.30
CA ASN A 2 14.47 15.95 26.64
C ASN A 2 13.57 15.78 25.39
N GLN A 3 14.14 16.00 24.21
CA GLN A 3 13.52 15.48 22.98
C GLN A 3 13.61 13.95 23.05
N SER A 4 12.57 13.29 23.56
CA SER A 4 12.42 11.84 23.43
C SER A 4 12.53 11.50 21.94
N LYS A 5 13.61 10.80 21.53
CA LYS A 5 13.78 10.28 20.17
C LYS A 5 12.50 9.51 19.82
N LYS A 6 11.64 10.10 19.03
CA LYS A 6 10.38 9.50 18.55
C LYS A 6 10.76 8.18 17.89
N LYS A 7 10.42 7.05 18.50
CA LYS A 7 10.79 5.71 18.00
C LYS A 7 10.25 5.57 16.59
N GLU A 8 11.13 5.49 15.62
CA GLU A 8 10.77 5.40 14.19
C GLU A 8 10.05 4.08 13.95
N CYS A 9 8.75 4.14 13.64
CA CYS A 9 7.91 2.96 13.49
C CYS A 9 8.12 2.30 12.14
N LYS A 10 8.48 1.04 12.11
CA LYS A 10 8.66 0.27 10.87
C LYS A 10 7.35 0.16 10.06
N VAL A 11 7.48 0.27 8.74
CA VAL A 11 6.40 0.13 7.76
C VAL A 11 6.61 -1.13 6.92
N SER A 12 5.61 -2.01 6.80
CA SER A 12 5.58 -3.05 5.78
C SER A 12 4.79 -2.54 4.58
N ILE A 13 5.45 -2.47 3.43
CA ILE A 13 4.84 -2.10 2.15
C ILE A 13 4.38 -3.38 1.47
N ILE A 14 3.10 -3.46 1.14
CA ILE A 14 2.44 -4.61 0.53
C ILE A 14 2.26 -4.35 -0.96
N LEU A 15 2.83 -5.21 -1.79
CA LEU A 15 2.80 -5.11 -3.24
C LEU A 15 2.36 -6.46 -3.84
N PRO A 16 1.07 -6.60 -4.23
CA PRO A 16 0.64 -7.71 -5.08
C PRO A 16 1.17 -7.51 -6.49
N ASN A 17 1.64 -8.57 -7.14
CA ASN A 17 2.23 -8.49 -8.46
C ASN A 17 1.71 -9.60 -9.37
N TYR A 18 1.34 -9.24 -10.62
CA TYR A 18 1.01 -10.21 -11.66
C TYR A 18 1.29 -9.61 -13.04
N ASN A 19 2.17 -10.25 -13.82
CA ASN A 19 2.51 -9.88 -15.21
C ASN A 19 2.76 -8.38 -15.45
N SER A 20 3.52 -7.72 -14.55
CA SER A 20 3.76 -6.28 -14.56
C SER A 20 5.16 -5.91 -15.06
N SER A 21 5.71 -6.64 -16.04
CA SER A 21 7.06 -6.43 -16.57
C SER A 21 7.35 -4.99 -17.04
N GLU A 22 6.32 -4.26 -17.48
CA GLU A 22 6.44 -2.89 -17.97
C GLU A 22 6.53 -1.85 -16.85
N THR A 23 5.91 -2.09 -15.69
CA THR A 23 5.69 -1.08 -14.65
C THR A 23 6.46 -1.35 -13.35
N ILE A 24 6.66 -2.62 -13.00
CA ILE A 24 7.18 -3.03 -11.68
C ILE A 24 8.54 -2.41 -11.32
N ARG A 25 9.40 -2.13 -12.31
CA ARG A 25 10.70 -1.49 -12.08
C ARG A 25 10.54 -0.09 -11.52
N GLU A 26 9.65 0.70 -12.12
CA GLU A 26 9.38 2.08 -11.71
C GLU A 26 8.69 2.10 -10.35
N THR A 27 7.73 1.21 -10.12
CA THR A 27 7.08 1.05 -8.82
C THR A 27 8.09 0.76 -7.71
N ILE A 28 8.96 -0.24 -7.87
CA ILE A 28 10.00 -0.56 -6.88
C ILE A 28 10.98 0.61 -6.71
N SER A 29 11.39 1.26 -7.80
CA SER A 29 12.26 2.44 -7.75
C SER A 29 11.64 3.57 -6.92
N SER A 30 10.34 3.83 -7.07
CA SER A 30 9.63 4.84 -6.28
C SER A 30 9.64 4.55 -4.77
N ILE A 31 9.64 3.26 -4.40
CA ILE A 31 9.75 2.80 -3.01
C ILE A 31 11.19 2.95 -2.48
N LEU A 32 12.18 2.55 -3.27
CA LEU A 32 13.60 2.66 -2.90
C LEU A 32 14.01 4.12 -2.67
N ASN A 33 13.41 5.05 -3.41
CA ASN A 33 13.66 6.49 -3.33
C ASN A 33 12.92 7.19 -2.19
N GLN A 34 12.12 6.49 -1.37
CA GLN A 34 11.45 7.10 -0.22
C GLN A 34 12.45 7.70 0.76
N THR A 35 12.15 8.91 1.27
CA THR A 35 12.97 9.58 2.31
C THR A 35 12.87 8.88 3.66
N TYR A 36 11.71 8.31 3.99
CA TYR A 36 11.55 7.46 5.16
C TYR A 36 12.28 6.13 4.95
N LYS A 37 13.23 5.78 5.82
CA LYS A 37 14.11 4.61 5.59
C LYS A 37 13.75 3.35 6.37
N ASN A 38 12.86 3.44 7.38
CA ASN A 38 12.50 2.31 8.22
C ASN A 38 11.30 1.52 7.66
N TRP A 39 11.49 0.90 6.50
CA TRP A 39 10.47 0.07 5.83
C TRP A 39 11.03 -1.28 5.39
N GLU A 40 10.12 -2.22 5.14
CA GLU A 40 10.35 -3.43 4.37
C GLU A 40 9.31 -3.52 3.24
N LEU A 41 9.68 -4.07 2.10
CA LEU A 41 8.79 -4.34 0.97
C LEU A 41 8.49 -5.83 0.90
N ILE A 42 7.21 -6.19 0.88
CA ILE A 42 6.74 -7.55 0.75
C ILE A 42 5.99 -7.66 -0.58
N ILE A 43 6.62 -8.31 -1.55
CA ILE A 43 6.05 -8.59 -2.87
C ILE A 43 5.49 -10.01 -2.85
N VAL A 44 4.24 -10.16 -3.28
CA VAL A 44 3.66 -11.47 -3.56
C VAL A 44 3.37 -11.55 -5.05
N ASP A 45 4.16 -12.36 -5.73
CA ASP A 45 4.04 -12.61 -7.17
C ASP A 45 3.03 -13.71 -7.43
N ASP A 46 1.96 -13.37 -8.10
CA ASP A 46 0.78 -14.20 -8.33
C ASP A 46 0.94 -15.12 -9.57
N SER A 47 2.07 -15.84 -9.65
CA SER A 47 2.39 -16.73 -10.78
C SER A 47 2.59 -16.00 -12.09
N SER A 48 3.35 -14.91 -12.08
CA SER A 48 3.70 -14.14 -13.29
C SER A 48 4.52 -14.95 -14.31
N ASP A 49 4.65 -14.38 -15.50
CA ASP A 49 5.49 -14.85 -16.59
C ASP A 49 6.99 -14.84 -16.24
N LYS A 50 7.79 -15.43 -17.12
CA LYS A 50 9.26 -15.51 -16.96
C LYS A 50 9.91 -14.12 -16.94
N THR A 51 9.43 -13.18 -17.74
CA THR A 51 9.97 -11.81 -17.86
C THR A 51 9.82 -11.06 -16.55
N THR A 52 8.60 -11.02 -16.00
CA THR A 52 8.32 -10.38 -14.71
C THR A 52 9.13 -11.02 -13.58
N LYS A 53 9.19 -12.36 -13.53
CA LYS A 53 10.00 -13.08 -12.53
C LYS A 53 11.51 -12.78 -12.64
N SER A 54 12.03 -12.66 -13.85
CA SER A 54 13.42 -12.27 -14.10
C SER A 54 13.72 -10.87 -13.54
N ILE A 55 12.80 -9.92 -13.76
CA ILE A 55 12.92 -8.56 -13.20
C ILE A 55 12.94 -8.61 -11.67
N LEU A 56 11.96 -9.28 -11.05
CA LEU A 56 11.86 -9.39 -9.61
C LEU A 56 13.08 -10.06 -8.96
N SER A 57 13.66 -11.06 -9.63
CA SER A 57 14.82 -11.79 -9.11
C SER A 57 16.02 -10.89 -8.81
N LYS A 58 16.20 -9.79 -9.55
CA LYS A 58 17.28 -8.81 -9.35
C LYS A 58 17.21 -8.10 -7.99
N TYR A 59 16.03 -8.03 -7.40
CA TYR A 59 15.78 -7.37 -6.11
C TYR A 59 15.92 -8.31 -4.89
N LYS A 60 16.06 -9.63 -5.08
CA LYS A 60 16.21 -10.62 -3.99
C LYS A 60 17.41 -10.35 -3.07
N LYS A 61 18.47 -9.73 -3.61
CA LYS A 61 19.70 -9.40 -2.85
C LYS A 61 19.48 -8.26 -1.83
N LEU A 62 18.41 -7.48 -1.96
CA LEU A 62 18.12 -6.35 -1.10
C LEU A 62 17.43 -6.82 0.19
N LYS A 63 18.12 -6.76 1.33
CA LYS A 63 17.63 -7.24 2.65
C LYS A 63 16.26 -6.68 3.06
N LYS A 64 15.87 -5.51 2.53
CA LYS A 64 14.58 -4.88 2.80
C LYS A 64 13.43 -5.41 1.92
N ILE A 65 13.72 -6.22 0.90
CA ILE A 65 12.73 -6.73 -0.05
C ILE A 65 12.57 -8.23 0.15
N LYS A 66 11.33 -8.66 0.35
CA LYS A 66 10.94 -10.07 0.47
C LYS A 66 9.99 -10.40 -0.68
N ILE A 67 10.29 -11.42 -1.45
CA ILE A 67 9.49 -11.82 -2.60
C ILE A 67 8.98 -13.25 -2.39
N PHE A 68 7.67 -13.41 -2.46
CA PHE A 68 6.97 -14.69 -2.38
C PHE A 68 6.35 -15.01 -3.73
N TYR A 69 6.73 -16.13 -4.34
CA TYR A 69 6.20 -16.58 -5.63
C TYR A 69 5.12 -17.61 -5.41
N LEU A 70 3.93 -17.39 -5.95
CA LEU A 70 2.85 -18.38 -5.94
C LEU A 70 3.03 -19.37 -7.11
N LYS A 71 2.57 -20.62 -6.92
CA LYS A 71 2.60 -21.65 -7.97
C LYS A 71 1.48 -21.48 -9.00
N LYS A 72 0.38 -20.82 -8.63
CA LYS A 72 -0.77 -20.54 -9.48
C LYS A 72 -1.40 -19.19 -9.11
N ASN A 73 -2.06 -18.55 -10.06
CA ASN A 73 -2.77 -17.29 -9.84
C ASN A 73 -3.92 -17.47 -8.84
N LYS A 74 -3.99 -16.58 -7.84
CA LYS A 74 -5.02 -16.57 -6.77
C LYS A 74 -5.68 -15.21 -6.59
N GLY A 75 -5.29 -14.20 -7.36
CA GLY A 75 -5.81 -12.84 -7.33
C GLY A 75 -5.15 -11.93 -6.29
N ALA A 76 -5.34 -10.62 -6.51
CA ALA A 76 -4.72 -9.56 -5.72
C ALA A 76 -5.12 -9.61 -4.23
N ALA A 77 -6.38 -9.96 -3.93
CA ALA A 77 -6.88 -10.13 -2.57
C ALA A 77 -6.06 -11.16 -1.78
N TYR A 78 -5.82 -12.33 -2.38
CA TYR A 78 -5.01 -13.38 -1.75
C TYR A 78 -3.57 -12.90 -1.52
N CYS A 79 -2.98 -12.24 -2.51
CA CYS A 79 -1.61 -11.73 -2.43
C CYS A 79 -1.47 -10.68 -1.32
N ARG A 80 -2.40 -9.73 -1.22
CA ARG A 80 -2.42 -8.73 -0.15
C ARG A 80 -2.60 -9.39 1.23
N ASN A 81 -3.52 -10.33 1.38
CA ASN A 81 -3.72 -11.07 2.63
C ASN A 81 -2.48 -11.85 3.07
N LEU A 82 -1.81 -12.53 2.13
CA LEU A 82 -0.58 -13.26 2.42
C LEU A 82 0.54 -12.29 2.85
N ALA A 83 0.71 -11.18 2.15
CA ALA A 83 1.71 -10.18 2.48
C ALA A 83 1.45 -9.54 3.87
N ILE A 84 0.20 -9.22 4.21
CA ILE A 84 -0.18 -8.75 5.55
C ILE A 84 0.18 -9.79 6.61
N LYS A 85 -0.12 -11.08 6.37
CA LYS A 85 0.24 -12.19 7.29
C LYS A 85 1.75 -12.31 7.50
N LYS A 86 2.56 -12.02 6.47
CA LYS A 86 4.03 -12.05 6.54
C LYS A 86 4.64 -10.79 7.16
N SER A 87 3.89 -9.69 7.29
CA SER A 87 4.35 -8.43 7.84
C SER A 87 4.50 -8.50 9.37
N LYS A 88 5.51 -7.76 9.89
CA LYS A 88 5.75 -7.64 11.34
C LYS A 88 5.86 -6.17 11.80
N SER A 89 5.73 -5.23 10.89
CA SER A 89 5.88 -3.79 11.16
C SER A 89 4.65 -3.20 11.86
N TYR A 90 4.79 -1.99 12.38
CA TYR A 90 3.71 -1.30 13.09
C TYR A 90 2.63 -0.76 12.12
N TYR A 91 3.05 -0.32 10.93
CA TYR A 91 2.18 0.17 9.86
C TYR A 91 2.23 -0.75 8.64
N ILE A 92 1.11 -0.83 7.94
CA ILE A 92 0.94 -1.45 6.63
C ILE A 92 0.62 -0.36 5.62
N ALA A 93 1.43 -0.24 4.57
CA ALA A 93 1.19 0.61 3.42
C ALA A 93 0.93 -0.27 2.19
N PHE A 94 0.04 0.15 1.30
CA PHE A 94 -0.32 -0.60 0.11
C PHE A 94 0.14 0.14 -1.14
N ILE A 95 0.60 -0.59 -2.14
CA ILE A 95 0.93 -0.07 -3.47
C ILE A 95 0.69 -1.16 -4.51
N ASP A 96 0.05 -0.82 -5.61
CA ASP A 96 -0.16 -1.72 -6.74
C ASP A 96 1.06 -1.66 -7.69
N SER A 97 1.27 -2.72 -8.49
CA SER A 97 2.51 -2.93 -9.26
C SER A 97 2.68 -1.98 -10.46
N ASP A 98 1.73 -1.11 -10.70
CA ASP A 98 1.67 -0.10 -11.76
C ASP A 98 1.55 1.34 -11.22
N ASP A 99 1.59 1.52 -9.89
CA ASP A 99 1.51 2.81 -9.24
C ASP A 99 2.88 3.34 -8.79
N LEU A 100 2.97 4.66 -8.64
CA LEU A 100 4.19 5.38 -8.22
C LEU A 100 3.94 6.21 -6.98
N TRP A 101 4.90 6.21 -6.07
CA TRP A 101 4.90 7.07 -4.90
C TRP A 101 5.80 8.30 -5.05
N MET A 102 5.28 9.44 -4.63
CA MET A 102 6.11 10.65 -4.43
C MET A 102 7.16 10.39 -3.35
N LYS A 103 8.36 10.94 -3.55
CA LYS A 103 9.56 10.74 -2.70
C LYS A 103 9.32 10.87 -1.19
N ASN A 104 8.45 11.77 -0.76
CA ASN A 104 8.21 12.07 0.65
C ASN A 104 6.96 11.39 1.22
N LYS A 105 6.25 10.56 0.44
CA LYS A 105 4.94 10.02 0.81
C LYS A 105 4.94 9.32 2.17
N LEU A 106 5.84 8.38 2.38
CA LEU A 106 5.89 7.64 3.66
C LEU A 106 6.23 8.57 4.83
N ASN A 107 7.20 9.45 4.66
CA ASN A 107 7.63 10.35 5.73
C ASN A 107 6.49 11.27 6.19
N LEU A 108 5.82 11.90 5.24
CA LEU A 108 4.73 12.84 5.54
C LEU A 108 3.54 12.12 6.18
N GLN A 109 3.10 11.01 5.58
CA GLN A 109 1.90 10.30 6.03
C GLN A 109 2.11 9.59 7.37
N ILE A 110 3.29 9.01 7.63
CA ILE A 110 3.61 8.38 8.93
C ILE A 110 3.68 9.44 10.04
N ASN A 111 4.33 10.59 9.79
CA ASN A 111 4.35 11.69 10.76
C ASN A 111 2.94 12.19 11.07
N TYR A 112 2.08 12.33 10.05
CA TYR A 112 0.69 12.70 10.22
C TYR A 112 -0.10 11.69 11.07
N MET A 113 0.06 10.39 10.80
CA MET A 113 -0.55 9.33 11.60
C MET A 113 -0.09 9.34 13.06
N GLN A 114 1.21 9.53 13.29
CA GLN A 114 1.77 9.56 14.64
C GLN A 114 1.31 10.79 15.44
N LYS A 115 1.36 11.99 14.81
CA LYS A 115 0.95 13.24 15.43
C LYS A 115 -0.50 13.20 15.95
N ASN A 116 -1.39 12.60 15.14
CA ASN A 116 -2.83 12.58 15.41
C ASN A 116 -3.33 11.23 15.98
N ASN A 117 -2.45 10.28 16.21
CA ASN A 117 -2.77 8.91 16.65
C ASN A 117 -3.80 8.19 15.73
N TYR A 118 -3.76 8.46 14.43
CA TYR A 118 -4.69 7.86 13.47
C TYR A 118 -4.37 6.39 13.16
N PHE A 119 -5.41 5.60 12.92
CA PHE A 119 -5.33 4.18 12.60
C PHE A 119 -5.32 3.91 11.09
N PHE A 120 -5.95 4.79 10.32
CA PHE A 120 -6.08 4.68 8.88
C PHE A 120 -5.99 6.08 8.25
N THR A 121 -5.05 6.25 7.32
CA THR A 121 -4.90 7.46 6.52
C THR A 121 -4.76 7.12 5.04
N TYR A 122 -5.08 8.09 4.21
CA TYR A 122 -4.93 8.07 2.76
C TYR A 122 -4.46 9.45 2.27
N THR A 123 -4.18 9.59 0.98
CA THR A 123 -3.73 10.86 0.39
C THR A 123 -4.51 11.19 -0.87
N ASN A 124 -4.46 12.44 -1.29
CA ASN A 124 -4.75 12.81 -2.66
C ASN A 124 -3.83 12.04 -3.62
N TYR A 125 -4.21 11.93 -4.88
CA TYR A 125 -3.42 11.24 -5.89
C TYR A 125 -3.59 11.87 -7.27
N LYS A 126 -2.72 11.46 -8.19
CA LYS A 126 -2.79 11.83 -9.61
C LYS A 126 -2.96 10.59 -10.44
N THR A 127 -3.84 10.64 -11.43
CA THR A 127 -3.91 9.62 -12.46
C THR A 127 -2.96 10.00 -13.60
N PHE A 128 -2.32 9.00 -14.20
CA PHE A 128 -1.52 9.16 -15.40
C PHE A 128 -1.68 7.92 -16.29
N LYS A 129 -1.43 8.08 -17.58
CA LYS A 129 -1.30 6.96 -18.52
C LYS A 129 0.12 6.96 -19.06
N ILE A 130 0.72 5.80 -19.25
CA ILE A 130 2.11 5.64 -19.71
C ILE A 130 2.34 6.39 -21.04
N ASN A 131 1.35 6.38 -21.94
CA ASN A 131 1.43 7.00 -23.27
C ASN A 131 0.63 8.31 -23.40
N ASN A 132 0.14 8.88 -22.30
CA ASN A 132 -0.60 10.14 -22.31
C ASN A 132 -0.21 11.00 -21.10
N PRO A 133 0.42 12.19 -21.33
CA PRO A 133 0.89 13.05 -20.25
C PRO A 133 -0.23 13.73 -19.46
N MET A 134 -1.50 13.57 -19.82
CA MET A 134 -2.61 14.17 -19.08
C MET A 134 -2.70 13.57 -17.66
N LYS A 135 -2.24 14.35 -16.69
CA LYS A 135 -2.31 14.04 -15.25
C LYS A 135 -3.54 14.72 -14.66
N LYS A 136 -4.49 13.95 -14.17
CA LYS A 136 -5.63 14.50 -13.42
C LYS A 136 -5.33 14.44 -11.92
N ASN A 137 -5.40 15.59 -11.24
CA ASN A 137 -5.36 15.62 -9.77
C ASN A 137 -6.72 15.17 -9.23
N ILE A 138 -6.70 14.17 -8.34
CA ILE A 138 -7.88 13.70 -7.62
C ILE A 138 -7.75 14.19 -6.19
N LEU A 139 -8.55 15.17 -5.83
CA LEU A 139 -8.71 15.63 -4.47
C LEU A 139 -9.78 14.78 -3.80
N VAL A 140 -9.46 14.23 -2.66
CA VAL A 140 -10.35 13.36 -1.89
C VAL A 140 -10.81 14.09 -0.62
N PRO A 141 -11.98 13.76 -0.06
CA PRO A 141 -12.43 14.32 1.21
C PRO A 141 -11.38 14.20 2.32
N SER A 142 -11.30 15.20 3.19
CA SER A 142 -10.33 15.22 4.31
C SER A 142 -10.56 14.09 5.31
N LYS A 143 -11.79 13.55 5.36
CA LYS A 143 -12.20 12.48 6.28
C LYS A 143 -13.26 11.61 5.63
N PHE A 144 -13.17 10.30 5.86
CA PHE A 144 -14.22 9.34 5.57
C PHE A 144 -14.66 8.62 6.84
N SER A 145 -15.97 8.61 7.09
CA SER A 145 -16.67 7.59 7.87
C SER A 145 -17.09 6.44 6.95
N PHE A 146 -17.60 5.34 7.53
CA PHE A 146 -18.18 4.27 6.71
C PHE A 146 -19.31 4.79 5.79
N ASN A 147 -20.25 5.56 6.32
CA ASN A 147 -21.40 6.07 5.57
C ASN A 147 -21.01 7.04 4.45
N SER A 148 -20.00 7.91 4.66
CA SER A 148 -19.52 8.81 3.62
C SER A 148 -18.70 8.08 2.57
N PHE A 149 -17.93 7.04 2.94
CA PHE A 149 -17.14 6.25 2.00
C PHE A 149 -18.02 5.42 1.06
N VAL A 150 -19.13 4.85 1.53
CA VAL A 150 -20.08 4.10 0.67
C VAL A 150 -20.67 4.99 -0.44
N LYS A 151 -20.85 6.29 -0.16
CA LYS A 151 -21.34 7.28 -1.14
C LYS A 151 -20.24 7.82 -2.08
N ASN A 152 -19.00 7.78 -1.65
CA ASN A 152 -17.85 8.28 -2.41
C ASN A 152 -16.63 7.40 -2.14
N THR A 153 -16.28 6.52 -3.08
CA THR A 153 -15.26 5.48 -2.94
C THR A 153 -13.86 5.93 -3.39
N SER A 154 -13.53 7.22 -3.28
CA SER A 154 -12.33 7.81 -3.87
C SER A 154 -11.00 7.49 -3.16
N ILE A 155 -10.97 6.64 -2.13
CA ILE A 155 -9.71 6.18 -1.52
C ILE A 155 -9.04 5.16 -2.46
N ALA A 156 -7.99 5.56 -3.18
CA ALA A 156 -7.17 4.63 -3.95
C ALA A 156 -6.31 3.75 -3.02
N THR A 157 -6.19 2.45 -3.32
CA THR A 157 -5.49 1.48 -2.48
C THR A 157 -4.02 1.86 -2.25
N SER A 158 -3.34 2.33 -3.27
CA SER A 158 -1.93 2.76 -3.21
C SER A 158 -1.68 4.02 -2.38
N THR A 159 -2.76 4.72 -1.96
CA THR A 159 -2.65 5.87 -1.06
C THR A 159 -2.71 5.51 0.43
N MET A 160 -3.15 4.30 0.75
CA MET A 160 -3.51 3.88 2.11
C MET A 160 -2.32 3.53 2.98
N ILE A 161 -2.37 3.97 4.25
CA ILE A 161 -1.57 3.41 5.34
C ILE A 161 -2.50 3.10 6.52
N VAL A 162 -2.35 1.89 7.12
CA VAL A 162 -3.19 1.40 8.21
C VAL A 162 -2.31 0.88 9.34
N LYS A 163 -2.67 1.08 10.61
CA LYS A 163 -2.00 0.38 11.73
C LYS A 163 -2.18 -1.13 11.56
N ARG A 164 -1.08 -1.90 11.70
CA ARG A 164 -1.12 -3.36 11.52
C ARG A 164 -2.11 -4.05 12.46
N SER A 165 -2.29 -3.54 13.66
CA SER A 165 -3.27 -4.07 14.64
C SER A 165 -4.70 -4.13 14.09
N THR A 166 -5.04 -3.23 13.16
CA THR A 166 -6.35 -3.23 12.46
C THR A 166 -6.26 -4.02 11.15
N ALA A 167 -5.22 -3.78 10.34
CA ALA A 167 -5.06 -4.43 9.04
C ALA A 167 -5.01 -5.96 9.15
N SER A 168 -4.33 -6.51 10.16
CA SER A 168 -4.20 -7.96 10.38
C SER A 168 -5.50 -8.65 10.83
N LYS A 169 -6.43 -7.90 11.37
CA LYS A 169 -7.76 -8.38 11.79
C LYS A 169 -8.84 -8.19 10.72
N THR A 170 -8.45 -7.69 9.54
CA THR A 170 -9.33 -7.43 8.40
C THR A 170 -8.77 -8.16 7.20
N LYS A 171 -9.62 -8.78 6.39
CA LYS A 171 -9.19 -9.53 5.20
C LYS A 171 -9.78 -8.92 3.94
N PHE A 172 -8.97 -8.85 2.90
CA PHE A 172 -9.50 -8.67 1.54
C PHE A 172 -10.37 -9.87 1.20
N SER A 173 -11.60 -9.64 0.77
CA SER A 173 -12.52 -10.69 0.36
C SER A 173 -12.07 -11.30 -0.96
N ASN A 174 -12.32 -12.60 -1.14
CA ASN A 174 -11.98 -13.30 -2.38
C ASN A 174 -13.07 -13.08 -3.45
N THR A 175 -13.51 -11.84 -3.61
CA THR A 175 -14.43 -11.43 -4.68
C THR A 175 -13.66 -11.19 -5.96
N LYS A 176 -14.28 -11.47 -7.13
CA LYS A 176 -13.63 -11.22 -8.43
C LYS A 176 -13.41 -9.73 -8.70
N ILE A 177 -14.24 -8.88 -8.10
CA ILE A 177 -14.23 -7.43 -8.27
C ILE A 177 -14.39 -6.73 -6.92
N CYS A 178 -13.87 -5.51 -6.79
CA CYS A 178 -14.08 -4.61 -5.64
C CYS A 178 -13.60 -5.17 -4.28
N GLU A 179 -12.63 -6.08 -4.25
CA GLU A 179 -12.08 -6.64 -3.01
C GLU A 179 -11.48 -5.58 -2.08
N ASP A 180 -10.94 -4.52 -2.67
CA ASP A 180 -10.37 -3.38 -1.97
C ASP A 180 -11.44 -2.45 -1.38
N TYR A 181 -12.58 -2.29 -2.07
CA TYR A 181 -13.74 -1.57 -1.54
C TYR A 181 -14.26 -2.23 -0.26
N TYR A 182 -14.50 -3.54 -0.30
CA TYR A 182 -14.97 -4.28 0.88
C TYR A 182 -13.98 -4.23 2.04
N TYR A 183 -12.69 -4.30 1.74
CA TYR A 183 -11.64 -4.16 2.76
C TYR A 183 -11.69 -2.79 3.45
N LYS A 184 -11.81 -1.70 2.69
CA LYS A 184 -11.95 -0.33 3.19
C LYS A 184 -13.22 -0.16 4.03
N CYS A 185 -14.34 -0.72 3.58
CA CYS A 185 -15.59 -0.75 4.35
C CYS A 185 -15.43 -1.44 5.70
N GLN A 186 -14.78 -2.61 5.73
CA GLN A 186 -14.52 -3.34 6.97
C GLN A 186 -13.59 -2.58 7.92
N LEU A 187 -12.55 -1.93 7.38
CA LEU A 187 -11.68 -1.06 8.18
C LEU A 187 -12.47 0.07 8.82
N LEU A 188 -13.25 0.81 8.04
CA LEU A 188 -14.05 1.95 8.52
C LEU A 188 -15.09 1.55 9.56
N LYS A 189 -15.74 0.39 9.41
CA LYS A 189 -16.66 -0.14 10.44
C LYS A 189 -15.94 -0.43 11.76
N LYS A 190 -14.67 -0.86 11.72
CA LYS A 190 -13.90 -1.19 12.94
C LYS A 190 -13.31 0.02 13.65
N ILE A 191 -12.90 1.05 12.91
CA ILE A 191 -12.13 2.18 13.46
C ILE A 191 -12.85 3.52 13.37
N GLY A 192 -14.04 3.55 12.78
CA GLY A 192 -14.89 4.73 12.65
C GLY A 192 -14.48 5.62 11.47
N ASN A 193 -13.25 6.10 11.43
CA ASN A 193 -12.83 7.10 10.44
C ASN A 193 -11.46 6.83 9.81
N ALA A 194 -11.31 7.28 8.56
CA ALA A 194 -10.03 7.45 7.88
C ALA A 194 -9.81 8.94 7.55
N TYR A 195 -8.55 9.37 7.48
CA TYR A 195 -8.19 10.77 7.33
C TYR A 195 -7.23 10.98 6.15
N CYS A 196 -7.47 12.03 5.36
CA CYS A 196 -6.59 12.45 4.29
C CYS A 196 -5.44 13.29 4.85
N HIS A 197 -4.23 13.02 4.33
CA HIS A 197 -3.06 13.87 4.54
C HIS A 197 -2.84 14.75 3.33
#